data_9f8c5d375ff2476d4d712a7cadd1e818
#
_entry.id   9f8c5d375ff2476d4d712a7cadd1e818
#
_cell.length_a   1.000
_cell.length_b   1.000
_cell.length_c   1.000
_cell.angle_alpha   90.00
_cell.angle_beta   90.00
_cell.angle_gamma   90.00
#
_symmetry.space_group_name_H-M   'P 1'
#
loop_
_entity.id
_entity.type
_entity.pdbx_description
1 polymer ?
#
loop_
_entity_poly.entity_id
_entity_poly.type
_entity_poly.pdbx_seq_one_letter_code
_entity_poly.pdbx_strand_id
1 'polypeptide(L)'
;MPRRKMTEEQKKAASERLAKAREKRLRENPPKYSNIHPSVLALPDEHPFSRVSVTKYIKTQKEQLPSLRAAIRQKVKGAIAQEASCRAYIRHCETYLRNGDWIDDRYGEHMEKKVKWVTIVPAGKKVEDCLLYTSPSPRDIG
;
A
#
# COMPACT_ATOMS: atom_id res chain seq x y z
N MET A 1 -45.83 -2.64 7.29
CA MET A 1 -45.66 -2.62 8.77
C MET A 1 -44.29 -2.04 9.10
N PRO A 2 -44.23 -1.09 10.04
CA PRO A 2 -42.93 -0.56 10.43
C PRO A 2 -42.10 -1.66 11.11
N ARG A 3 -40.82 -1.77 10.72
CA ARG A 3 -39.90 -2.73 11.33
C ARG A 3 -39.68 -2.36 12.79
N ARG A 4 -39.86 -3.36 13.66
CA ARG A 4 -39.65 -3.19 15.10
C ARG A 4 -38.16 -2.85 15.33
N LYS A 5 -37.91 -1.71 15.98
CA LYS A 5 -36.55 -1.33 16.34
C LYS A 5 -36.02 -2.25 17.42
N MET A 6 -34.81 -2.76 17.27
CA MET A 6 -34.16 -3.58 18.28
C MET A 6 -33.70 -2.72 19.44
N THR A 7 -33.87 -3.25 20.66
CA THR A 7 -33.33 -2.62 21.85
C THR A 7 -31.83 -2.74 21.90
N GLU A 8 -31.15 -1.91 22.69
CA GLU A 8 -29.69 -1.95 22.85
C GLU A 8 -29.19 -3.30 23.36
N GLU A 9 -29.93 -3.93 24.27
CA GLU A 9 -29.61 -5.26 24.76
C GLU A 9 -29.70 -6.32 23.67
N GLN A 10 -30.70 -6.25 22.78
CA GLN A 10 -30.83 -7.15 21.66
C GLN A 10 -29.71 -6.96 20.64
N LYS A 11 -29.30 -5.73 20.39
CA LYS A 11 -28.15 -5.43 19.50
C LYS A 11 -26.86 -6.01 20.07
N LYS A 12 -26.63 -5.85 21.36
CA LYS A 12 -25.46 -6.39 22.05
C LYS A 12 -25.43 -7.91 21.99
N ALA A 13 -26.56 -8.56 22.28
CA ALA A 13 -26.65 -10.01 22.20
C ALA A 13 -26.43 -10.54 20.77
N ALA A 14 -26.97 -9.86 19.76
CA ALA A 14 -26.73 -10.20 18.36
C ALA A 14 -25.25 -10.03 17.97
N SER A 15 -24.61 -8.96 18.41
CA SER A 15 -23.17 -8.72 18.19
C SER A 15 -22.30 -9.81 18.80
N GLU A 16 -22.60 -10.22 20.03
CA GLU A 16 -21.88 -11.29 20.73
C GLU A 16 -22.03 -12.64 20.02
N ARG A 17 -23.24 -12.97 19.54
CA ARG A 17 -23.49 -14.19 18.75
C ARG A 17 -22.67 -14.19 17.46
N LEU A 18 -22.64 -13.07 16.75
CA LEU A 18 -21.88 -12.93 15.52
C LEU A 18 -20.37 -13.06 15.78
N ALA A 19 -19.88 -12.45 16.87
CA ALA A 19 -18.49 -12.57 17.27
C ALA A 19 -18.09 -14.02 17.56
N LYS A 20 -18.90 -14.73 18.31
CA LYS A 20 -18.69 -16.17 18.62
C LYS A 20 -18.74 -17.03 17.34
N ALA A 21 -19.68 -16.75 16.44
CA ALA A 21 -19.78 -17.47 15.17
C ALA A 21 -18.56 -17.24 14.29
N ARG A 22 -18.03 -16.02 14.22
CA ARG A 22 -16.82 -15.70 13.49
C ARG A 22 -15.59 -16.39 14.08
N GLU A 23 -15.47 -16.37 15.39
CA GLU A 23 -14.39 -17.05 16.10
C GLU A 23 -14.40 -18.56 15.84
N LYS A 24 -15.59 -19.18 15.92
CA LYS A 24 -15.74 -20.60 15.61
C LYS A 24 -15.34 -20.92 14.16
N ARG A 25 -15.78 -20.13 13.19
CA ARG A 25 -15.40 -20.30 11.78
C ARG A 25 -13.89 -20.18 11.57
N LEU A 26 -13.25 -19.21 12.21
CA LEU A 26 -11.81 -19.02 12.13
C LEU A 26 -11.05 -20.20 12.75
N ARG A 27 -11.59 -20.80 13.81
CA ARG A 27 -10.98 -21.96 14.47
C ARG A 27 -11.11 -23.23 13.63
N GLU A 28 -12.29 -23.45 13.02
CA GLU A 28 -12.54 -24.62 12.19
C GLU A 28 -11.90 -24.54 10.81
N ASN A 29 -11.91 -23.37 10.21
CA ASN A 29 -11.34 -23.09 8.89
C ASN A 29 -10.41 -21.88 8.97
N PRO A 30 -9.15 -22.05 9.39
CA PRO A 30 -8.20 -20.94 9.38
C PRO A 30 -7.99 -20.44 7.95
N PRO A 31 -7.95 -19.13 7.76
CA PRO A 31 -7.80 -18.56 6.42
C PRO A 31 -6.47 -19.00 5.79
N LYS A 32 -6.55 -19.45 4.56
CA LYS A 32 -5.36 -19.79 3.77
C LYS A 32 -4.94 -18.57 2.96
N TYR A 33 -3.76 -18.07 3.24
CA TYR A 33 -3.19 -16.92 2.54
C TYR A 33 -2.30 -17.40 1.39
N SER A 34 -2.91 -17.80 0.28
CA SER A 34 -2.19 -18.31 -0.88
C SER A 34 -1.33 -17.25 -1.58
N ASN A 35 -1.72 -15.98 -1.45
CA ASN A 35 -1.06 -14.84 -2.12
C ASN A 35 0.05 -14.21 -1.28
N ILE A 36 0.34 -14.75 -0.10
CA ILE A 36 1.31 -14.18 0.82
C ILE A 36 2.47 -15.15 0.98
N HIS A 37 3.68 -14.63 0.88
CA HIS A 37 4.89 -15.43 1.02
C HIS A 37 4.99 -16.05 2.43
N PRO A 38 5.40 -17.32 2.55
CA PRO A 38 5.49 -18.00 3.84
C PRO A 38 6.38 -17.30 4.87
N SER A 39 7.44 -16.60 4.43
CA SER A 39 8.32 -15.86 5.33
C SER A 39 7.60 -14.72 6.07
N VAL A 40 6.64 -14.08 5.40
CA VAL A 40 5.81 -13.03 6.01
C VAL A 40 4.82 -13.63 7.00
N LEU A 41 4.23 -14.77 6.66
CA LEU A 41 3.30 -15.48 7.56
C LEU A 41 3.98 -16.04 8.81
N ALA A 42 5.27 -16.34 8.75
CA ALA A 42 6.05 -16.85 9.88
C ALA A 42 6.33 -15.75 10.93
N LEU A 43 6.22 -14.48 10.58
CA LEU A 43 6.44 -13.38 11.52
C LEU A 43 5.28 -13.24 12.50
N PRO A 44 5.56 -12.92 13.79
CA PRO A 44 4.50 -12.66 14.77
C PRO A 44 3.69 -11.43 14.36
N ASP A 45 2.41 -11.40 14.69
CA ASP A 45 1.50 -10.30 14.32
C ASP A 45 1.95 -8.93 14.84
N GLU A 46 2.72 -8.89 15.90
CA GLU A 46 3.29 -7.67 16.49
C GLU A 46 4.49 -7.12 15.69
N HIS A 47 5.08 -7.93 14.83
CA HIS A 47 6.25 -7.52 14.05
C HIS A 47 5.88 -6.44 13.03
N PRO A 48 6.72 -5.38 12.86
CA PRO A 48 6.42 -4.29 11.91
C PRO A 48 6.24 -4.73 10.45
N PHE A 49 6.83 -5.85 10.07
CA PHE A 49 6.74 -6.43 8.73
C PHE A 49 5.82 -7.65 8.66
N SER A 50 5.02 -7.88 9.68
CA SER A 50 4.03 -8.96 9.65
C SER A 50 2.90 -8.65 8.66
N ARG A 51 2.21 -9.69 8.23
CA ARG A 51 1.03 -9.52 7.36
C ARG A 51 0.03 -8.53 7.93
N VAL A 52 -0.27 -8.62 9.21
CA VAL A 52 -1.23 -7.75 9.88
C VAL A 52 -0.77 -6.29 9.84
N SER A 53 0.49 -6.03 10.17
CA SER A 53 1.05 -4.67 10.18
C SER A 53 1.08 -4.06 8.79
N VAL A 54 1.54 -4.81 7.79
CA VAL A 54 1.61 -4.34 6.40
C VAL A 54 0.22 -4.10 5.82
N THR A 55 -0.75 -4.93 6.15
CA THR A 55 -2.15 -4.72 5.75
C THR A 55 -2.71 -3.42 6.33
N LYS A 56 -2.36 -3.09 7.57
CA LYS A 56 -2.72 -1.80 8.18
C LYS A 56 -2.08 -0.61 7.45
N TYR A 57 -0.82 -0.74 7.06
CA TYR A 57 -0.13 0.31 6.29
C TYR A 57 -0.83 0.56 4.95
N ILE A 58 -1.16 -0.49 4.22
CA ILE A 58 -1.90 -0.39 2.96
C ILE A 58 -3.25 0.29 3.16
N LYS A 59 -3.99 -0.10 4.19
CA LYS A 59 -5.29 0.48 4.53
C LYS A 59 -5.18 1.98 4.81
N THR A 60 -4.22 2.38 5.63
CA THR A 60 -3.96 3.79 5.96
C THR A 60 -3.68 4.62 4.71
N GLN A 61 -2.84 4.11 3.82
CA GLN A 61 -2.51 4.80 2.57
C GLN A 61 -3.72 4.90 1.64
N LYS A 62 -4.51 3.85 1.53
CA LYS A 62 -5.75 3.87 0.72
C LYS A 62 -6.79 4.86 1.26
N GLU A 63 -6.85 5.06 2.56
CA GLU A 63 -7.73 6.06 3.19
C GLU A 63 -7.31 7.50 2.87
N GLN A 64 -6.03 7.73 2.63
CA GLN A 64 -5.51 9.05 2.25
C GLN A 64 -5.75 9.41 0.77
N LEU A 65 -5.89 8.41 -0.10
CA LEU A 65 -6.02 8.65 -1.55
C LEU A 65 -7.19 9.56 -1.92
N PRO A 66 -8.41 9.43 -1.37
CA PRO A 66 -9.52 10.32 -1.73
C PRO A 66 -9.23 11.80 -1.45
N SER A 67 -8.62 12.10 -0.30
CA SER A 67 -8.27 13.48 0.05
C SER A 67 -7.18 14.04 -0.85
N LEU A 68 -6.20 13.23 -1.24
CA LEU A 68 -5.15 13.62 -2.18
C LEU A 68 -5.71 13.88 -3.58
N ARG A 69 -6.66 13.05 -4.04
CA ARG A 69 -7.34 13.28 -5.31
C ARG A 69 -8.17 14.56 -5.29
N ALA A 70 -8.84 14.86 -4.19
CA ALA A 70 -9.53 16.11 -4.01
C ALA A 70 -8.56 17.30 -4.05
N ALA A 71 -7.41 17.18 -3.41
CA ALA A 71 -6.36 18.22 -3.45
C ALA A 71 -5.83 18.44 -4.87
N ILE A 72 -5.67 17.39 -5.66
CA ILE A 72 -5.29 17.50 -7.08
C ILE A 72 -6.33 18.29 -7.87
N ARG A 73 -7.61 18.01 -7.66
CA ARG A 73 -8.69 18.75 -8.32
C ARG A 73 -8.69 20.23 -7.94
N GLN A 74 -8.30 20.54 -6.72
CA GLN A 74 -8.16 21.91 -6.23
C GLN A 74 -6.84 22.57 -6.62
N LYS A 75 -6.00 21.87 -7.37
CA LYS A 75 -4.67 22.33 -7.82
C LYS A 75 -3.74 22.72 -6.68
N VAL A 76 -3.79 21.99 -5.58
CA VAL A 76 -2.87 22.17 -4.46
C VAL A 76 -1.45 21.76 -4.88
N LYS A 77 -0.47 22.61 -4.56
CA LYS A 77 0.93 22.36 -4.90
C LYS A 77 1.44 21.10 -4.22
N GLY A 78 2.05 20.23 -5.00
CA GLY A 78 2.64 18.99 -4.48
C GLY A 78 1.65 17.83 -4.31
N ALA A 79 0.35 18.04 -4.53
CA ALA A 79 -0.67 16.99 -4.36
C ALA A 79 -0.47 15.82 -5.31
N ILE A 80 -0.08 16.07 -6.55
CA ILE A 80 0.19 15.03 -7.55
C ILE A 80 1.35 14.14 -7.10
N ALA A 81 2.43 14.74 -6.60
CA ALA A 81 3.60 14.01 -6.11
C ALA A 81 3.25 13.17 -4.87
N GLN A 82 2.47 13.72 -3.96
CA GLN A 82 2.03 13.00 -2.76
C GLN A 82 1.13 11.81 -3.11
N GLU A 83 0.21 11.99 -4.05
CA GLU A 83 -0.66 10.90 -4.50
C GLU A 83 0.15 9.79 -5.20
N ALA A 84 1.10 10.16 -6.05
CA ALA A 84 1.99 9.21 -6.70
C ALA A 84 2.85 8.43 -5.68
N SER A 85 3.39 9.12 -4.68
CA SER A 85 4.15 8.48 -3.58
C SER A 85 3.30 7.52 -2.76
N CYS A 86 2.06 7.90 -2.47
CA CYS A 86 1.12 7.07 -1.74
C CYS A 86 0.81 5.78 -2.51
N ARG A 87 0.54 5.87 -3.80
CA ARG A 87 0.31 4.71 -4.65
C ARG A 87 1.54 3.81 -4.79
N ALA A 88 2.71 4.41 -4.92
CA ALA A 88 3.97 3.67 -4.99
C ALA A 88 4.21 2.87 -3.69
N TYR A 89 3.94 3.47 -2.55
CA TYR A 89 4.06 2.80 -1.25
C TYR A 89 3.08 1.62 -1.12
N ILE A 90 1.84 1.79 -1.57
CA ILE A 90 0.86 0.69 -1.58
C ILE A 90 1.36 -0.47 -2.43
N ARG A 91 1.84 -0.21 -3.64
CA ARG A 91 2.41 -1.24 -4.52
C ARG A 91 3.62 -1.92 -3.89
N HIS A 92 4.46 -1.16 -3.23
CA HIS A 92 5.62 -1.67 -2.50
C HIS A 92 5.21 -2.66 -1.41
N CYS A 93 4.22 -2.31 -0.59
CA CYS A 93 3.68 -3.19 0.44
C CYS A 93 3.06 -4.46 -0.16
N GLU A 94 2.30 -4.34 -1.23
CA GLU A 94 1.69 -5.49 -1.91
C GLU A 94 2.75 -6.42 -2.51
N THR A 95 3.80 -5.88 -3.10
CA THR A 95 4.93 -6.66 -3.63
C THR A 95 5.67 -7.38 -2.51
N TYR A 96 5.89 -6.72 -1.38
CA TYR A 96 6.48 -7.35 -0.20
C TYR A 96 5.65 -8.54 0.29
N LEU A 97 4.34 -8.40 0.37
CA LEU A 97 3.47 -9.50 0.79
C LEU A 97 3.57 -10.72 -0.13
N ARG A 98 3.75 -10.50 -1.43
CA ARG A 98 3.89 -11.59 -2.40
C ARG A 98 5.27 -12.24 -2.41
N ASN A 99 6.32 -11.42 -2.32
CA ASN A 99 7.70 -11.86 -2.52
C ASN A 99 8.46 -12.10 -1.22
N GLY A 100 8.02 -11.49 -0.12
CA GLY A 100 8.71 -11.58 1.17
C GLY A 100 9.93 -10.66 1.32
N ASP A 101 10.25 -9.88 0.30
CA ASP A 101 11.41 -8.98 0.31
C ASP A 101 10.96 -7.51 0.38
N TRP A 102 11.40 -6.84 1.43
CA TRP A 102 11.13 -5.41 1.60
C TRP A 102 12.21 -4.61 0.89
N ILE A 103 11.83 -4.00 -0.23
CA ILE A 103 12.71 -3.15 -1.02
C ILE A 103 12.13 -1.73 -1.02
N ASP A 104 12.84 -0.80 -0.41
CA ASP A 104 12.41 0.59 -0.34
C ASP A 104 13.05 1.41 -1.47
N ASP A 105 12.27 2.29 -2.11
CA ASP A 105 12.74 3.13 -3.19
C ASP A 105 13.83 4.12 -2.76
N ARG A 106 13.83 4.52 -1.49
CA ARG A 106 14.79 5.48 -0.94
C ARG A 106 16.00 4.81 -0.32
N TYR A 107 15.80 3.68 0.35
CA TYR A 107 16.82 3.01 1.16
C TYR A 107 17.23 1.65 0.63
N GLY A 108 16.63 1.20 -0.46
CA GLY A 108 16.96 -0.07 -1.08
C GLY A 108 16.56 -1.28 -0.26
N GLU A 109 17.19 -2.39 -0.52
CA GLU A 109 16.94 -3.64 0.17
C GLU A 109 17.36 -3.53 1.64
N HIS A 110 16.51 -4.04 2.52
CA HIS A 110 16.71 -4.02 3.98
C HIS A 110 16.88 -2.63 4.61
N MET A 111 16.61 -1.56 3.87
CA MET A 111 16.71 -0.18 4.35
C MET A 111 18.11 0.21 4.90
N GLU A 112 19.16 -0.43 4.41
CA GLU A 112 20.51 -0.22 4.92
C GLU A 112 21.21 1.03 4.33
N LYS A 113 20.96 1.33 3.07
CA LYS A 113 21.64 2.42 2.35
C LYS A 113 20.67 3.23 1.52
N LYS A 114 20.83 4.55 1.57
CA LYS A 114 20.06 5.44 0.72
C LYS A 114 20.42 5.21 -0.75
N VAL A 115 19.41 4.94 -1.58
CA VAL A 115 19.60 4.74 -3.01
C VAL A 115 19.92 6.05 -3.69
N LYS A 116 20.98 6.06 -4.48
CA LYS A 116 21.30 7.18 -5.36
C LYS A 116 20.84 6.84 -6.76
N TRP A 117 19.92 7.63 -7.26
CA TRP A 117 19.46 7.50 -8.64
C TRP A 117 20.49 8.12 -9.57
N VAL A 118 21.00 7.34 -10.48
CA VAL A 118 22.03 7.78 -11.46
C VAL A 118 21.46 7.59 -12.85
N THR A 119 21.61 8.61 -13.68
CA THR A 119 21.24 8.51 -15.09
C THR A 119 22.25 7.61 -15.81
N ILE A 120 21.75 6.54 -16.42
CA ILE A 120 22.57 5.62 -17.21
C ILE A 120 22.64 6.18 -18.63
N VAL A 121 23.85 6.51 -19.07
CA VAL A 121 24.08 7.04 -20.40
C VAL A 121 24.66 5.92 -21.26
N PRO A 122 24.06 5.62 -22.43
CA PRO A 122 24.64 4.65 -23.36
C PRO A 122 26.04 5.04 -23.79
N ALA A 123 26.89 4.04 -24.01
CA ALA A 123 28.27 4.28 -24.46
C ALA A 123 28.31 5.11 -25.74
N GLY A 124 29.12 6.16 -25.74
CA GLY A 124 29.27 7.05 -26.90
C GLY A 124 28.26 8.23 -26.93
N LYS A 125 27.34 8.32 -26.00
CA LYS A 125 26.44 9.47 -25.92
C LYS A 125 26.76 10.36 -24.72
N LYS A 126 26.60 11.66 -24.90
CA LYS A 126 26.71 12.62 -23.79
C LYS A 126 25.42 12.61 -22.97
N VAL A 127 25.54 12.96 -21.68
CA VAL A 127 24.39 13.06 -20.79
C VAL A 127 23.34 14.03 -21.34
N GLU A 128 23.77 15.11 -21.93
CA GLU A 128 22.91 16.12 -22.55
C GLU A 128 22.05 15.55 -23.68
N ASP A 129 22.63 14.70 -24.51
CA ASP A 129 21.91 14.03 -25.60
C ASP A 129 20.81 13.09 -25.04
N CYS A 130 21.11 12.37 -23.97
CA CYS A 130 20.12 11.54 -23.28
C CYS A 130 18.98 12.36 -22.69
N LEU A 131 19.28 13.52 -22.13
CA LEU A 131 18.28 14.43 -21.58
C LEU A 131 17.36 14.99 -22.67
N LEU A 132 17.89 15.25 -23.85
CA LEU A 132 17.07 15.68 -24.98
C LEU A 132 16.05 14.62 -25.41
N TYR A 133 16.43 13.35 -25.39
CA TYR A 133 15.53 12.24 -25.72
C TYR A 133 14.53 11.93 -24.60
N THR A 134 14.93 12.11 -23.35
CA THR A 134 14.07 11.89 -22.17
C THR A 134 13.34 13.13 -21.74
N SER A 135 13.70 14.26 -22.29
CA SER A 135 12.96 15.49 -22.10
C SER A 135 11.49 15.28 -22.45
N PRO A 136 10.61 15.82 -21.67
CA PRO A 136 9.22 15.52 -21.79
C PRO A 136 8.76 15.99 -23.10
N SER A 137 8.72 15.55 -23.84
CA SER A 137 7.85 15.73 -24.87
C SER A 137 8.11 16.80 -25.83
N PRO A 138 8.26 16.42 -27.02
CA PRO A 138 8.08 17.29 -28.16
C PRO A 138 6.83 18.12 -28.11
N ARG A 139 5.90 17.76 -27.27
CA ARG A 139 4.67 18.53 -27.03
C ARG A 139 4.91 19.92 -26.48
N ASP A 140 5.98 20.05 -25.71
CA ASP A 140 6.34 21.33 -25.12
C ASP A 140 7.00 22.24 -26.14
N ILE A 141 7.26 21.74 -27.30
CA ILE A 141 7.92 22.44 -28.40
C ILE A 141 6.88 22.91 -29.42
N GLY A 142 5.72 22.33 -29.41
CA GLY A 142 4.66 22.64 -30.37
C GLY A 142 4.00 23.96 -30.15
#